data_00776a69f009abf071bbdc1714258b5f
#
_entry.id   00776a69f009abf071bbdc1714258b5f
#
_cell.length_a   1.000
_cell.length_b   1.000
_cell.length_c   1.000
_cell.angle_alpha   90.00
_cell.angle_beta   90.00
_cell.angle_gamma   90.00
#
_symmetry.space_group_name_H-M   'P 1'
#
loop_
_entity.id
_entity.type
_entity.pdbx_description
1 polymer ?
#
loop_
_entity_poly.entity_id
_entity_poly.type
_entity_poly.pdbx_seq_one_letter_code
_entity_poly.pdbx_strand_id
1 'polypeptide(L)'
;MESGGQKKRRAPRREKSGRATVSRDDRRGPRALSSLSTTLASLTPAHISLSLTHTHTHIHTNTHLTPFSRSLEGRYVPRAILLDLEPGTMDSVRSGPFGQIFRPDNFVFGQTGAGNNWAKGHYTEGAELIDSVLDVVRKEAETCDCLQGFQIAHSLGGGTGSGMGTLLAAKIREEYPDRMLLTFSVVPSPKVSDTVVEPYNATLSVHQLVENADECMILDNEALYDICFRTLKLTTPTFGDLNHLISAVMSGITCCLRFPGQLNADLRKLAVNLIPFPRLHFFMVGFAPLTSRGSQQYRNLSVPELTQQMWDAKNMMCAADPRHGRYLTASALFRGRMSTKEVDEQMLTVQNKNSSYFVEWIPNNVKSSVRGRRGEAERERESEEGGRGRRESEGNAVATCASAQRA
;
A
#
# COMPACT_ATOMS: atom_id res chain seq x y z
N MET A 1 -82.02 26.36 -14.32
CA MET A 1 -81.93 25.32 -13.28
C MET A 1 -80.62 24.63 -13.48
N GLU A 2 -79.56 25.10 -12.88
CA GLU A 2 -78.31 24.33 -12.80
C GLU A 2 -77.32 25.11 -11.96
N SER A 3 -76.92 24.49 -10.90
CA SER A 3 -76.07 25.05 -9.87
C SER A 3 -74.61 24.90 -10.23
N GLY A 4 -73.91 25.99 -10.39
CA GLY A 4 -72.45 25.99 -10.64
C GLY A 4 -71.61 25.70 -9.43
N GLY A 5 -70.84 24.62 -9.53
CA GLY A 5 -69.79 24.27 -8.55
C GLY A 5 -68.46 24.93 -8.87
N GLN A 6 -68.04 25.86 -8.05
CA GLN A 6 -66.73 26.47 -8.13
C GLN A 6 -65.62 25.51 -7.63
N LYS A 7 -64.74 25.03 -8.52
CA LYS A 7 -63.49 24.36 -8.16
C LYS A 7 -62.43 25.37 -7.74
N LYS A 8 -62.14 25.42 -6.45
CA LYS A 8 -60.96 26.13 -5.90
C LYS A 8 -59.68 25.47 -6.39
N ARG A 9 -58.88 26.20 -7.16
CA ARG A 9 -57.50 25.84 -7.54
C ARG A 9 -56.61 25.94 -6.29
N ARG A 10 -56.01 24.85 -5.83
CA ARG A 10 -54.96 24.83 -4.83
C ARG A 10 -53.61 25.18 -5.53
N ALA A 11 -52.92 26.17 -4.94
CA ALA A 11 -51.56 26.54 -5.33
C ALA A 11 -50.55 25.43 -4.98
N PRO A 12 -49.43 25.26 -5.76
CA PRO A 12 -48.44 24.24 -5.48
C PRO A 12 -47.65 24.61 -4.21
N ARG A 13 -47.50 23.64 -3.32
CA ARG A 13 -46.63 23.71 -2.16
C ARG A 13 -45.17 23.85 -2.64
N ARG A 14 -44.50 24.91 -2.21
CA ARG A 14 -43.05 25.05 -2.28
C ARG A 14 -42.41 23.92 -1.45
N GLU A 15 -41.69 23.04 -2.10
CA GLU A 15 -40.73 22.13 -1.46
C GLU A 15 -39.63 22.96 -0.79
N LYS A 16 -39.53 22.84 0.51
CA LYS A 16 -38.40 23.36 1.27
C LYS A 16 -37.18 22.49 0.92
N SER A 17 -36.20 23.06 0.22
CA SER A 17 -34.89 22.49 0.09
C SER A 17 -34.31 22.28 1.51
N GLY A 18 -34.29 21.01 1.92
CA GLY A 18 -33.59 20.61 3.14
C GLY A 18 -32.11 20.87 2.97
N ARG A 19 -31.60 21.94 3.53
CA ARG A 19 -30.17 22.07 3.83
C ARG A 19 -29.83 20.96 4.78
N ALA A 20 -29.15 19.93 4.27
CA ALA A 20 -28.48 18.94 5.09
C ALA A 20 -27.39 19.70 5.89
N THR A 21 -27.67 19.93 7.15
CA THR A 21 -26.67 20.34 8.12
C THR A 21 -25.71 19.18 8.30
N VAL A 22 -24.56 19.27 7.63
CA VAL A 22 -23.43 18.40 7.88
C VAL A 22 -22.96 18.67 9.31
N SER A 23 -23.26 17.74 10.21
CA SER A 23 -22.78 17.77 11.58
C SER A 23 -21.24 17.74 11.56
N ARG A 24 -20.65 18.65 12.30
CA ARG A 24 -19.22 18.75 12.56
C ARG A 24 -18.75 17.55 13.43
N ASP A 25 -18.61 16.37 12.83
CA ASP A 25 -17.91 15.27 13.46
C ASP A 25 -16.75 14.80 12.55
N ASP A 26 -15.84 15.76 12.30
CA ASP A 26 -14.72 15.62 11.37
C ASP A 26 -13.50 14.92 12.03
N ARG A 27 -13.75 13.84 12.80
CA ARG A 27 -12.70 12.96 13.33
C ARG A 27 -12.43 11.73 12.44
N ARG A 28 -12.62 11.85 11.13
CA ARG A 28 -12.44 10.74 10.17
C ARG A 28 -11.07 10.62 9.54
N GLY A 29 -10.07 11.39 9.94
CA GLY A 29 -8.74 11.37 9.32
C GLY A 29 -8.08 9.98 9.21
N PRO A 30 -8.05 9.14 10.27
CA PRO A 30 -7.35 7.85 10.21
C PRO A 30 -8.08 6.74 9.45
N ARG A 31 -9.43 6.77 9.43
CA ARG A 31 -10.24 5.77 8.70
C ARG A 31 -10.25 5.99 7.19
N ALA A 32 -10.20 7.24 6.75
CA ALA A 32 -10.11 7.58 5.33
C ALA A 32 -8.76 7.15 4.73
N LEU A 33 -7.67 7.20 5.50
CA LEU A 33 -6.34 6.79 5.05
C LEU A 33 -6.23 5.26 4.86
N SER A 34 -6.86 4.46 5.72
CA SER A 34 -6.92 3.01 5.53
C SER A 34 -7.82 2.60 4.36
N SER A 35 -8.91 3.34 4.12
CA SER A 35 -9.81 3.08 3.00
C SER A 35 -9.20 3.43 1.64
N LEU A 36 -8.28 4.39 1.58
CA LEU A 36 -7.64 4.83 0.34
C LEU A 36 -6.48 3.93 -0.09
N SER A 37 -5.71 3.37 0.84
CA SER A 37 -4.80 2.28 0.50
C SER A 37 -5.58 1.06 -0.02
N THR A 38 -6.77 0.81 0.50
CA THR A 38 -7.70 -0.21 0.01
C THR A 38 -8.19 0.10 -1.41
N THR A 39 -8.41 1.36 -1.75
CA THR A 39 -8.87 1.77 -3.08
C THR A 39 -7.76 1.68 -4.13
N LEU A 40 -6.54 2.06 -3.79
CA LEU A 40 -5.39 1.90 -4.69
C LEU A 40 -5.07 0.43 -4.96
N ALA A 41 -5.33 -0.46 -4.00
CA ALA A 41 -5.15 -1.90 -4.16
C ALA A 41 -6.38 -2.63 -4.73
N SER A 42 -7.56 -1.98 -4.79
CA SER A 42 -8.74 -2.54 -5.46
C SER A 42 -8.67 -2.43 -6.99
N LEU A 43 -7.63 -1.77 -7.51
CA LEU A 43 -7.33 -1.75 -8.93
C LEU A 43 -6.86 -3.14 -9.35
N THR A 44 -7.40 -3.64 -10.45
CA THR A 44 -6.97 -4.93 -11.01
C THR A 44 -5.47 -4.91 -11.34
N PRO A 45 -4.76 -6.05 -11.32
CA PRO A 45 -3.31 -6.09 -11.50
C PRO A 45 -2.78 -5.55 -12.84
N ALA A 46 -3.66 -5.16 -13.74
CA ALA A 46 -3.30 -4.54 -15.02
C ALA A 46 -2.90 -3.06 -14.92
N HIS A 47 -3.23 -2.38 -13.82
CA HIS A 47 -3.04 -0.93 -13.70
C HIS A 47 -1.72 -0.55 -13.05
N ILE A 48 -1.22 0.62 -13.45
CA ILE A 48 -0.14 1.31 -12.76
C ILE A 48 -0.75 2.41 -11.89
N SER A 49 -0.41 2.43 -10.62
CA SER A 49 -0.68 3.56 -9.73
C SER A 49 0.63 4.11 -9.21
N LEU A 50 0.85 5.38 -9.45
CA LEU A 50 1.97 6.13 -8.90
C LEU A 50 1.46 7.01 -7.77
N SER A 51 2.02 6.87 -6.59
CA SER A 51 1.75 7.79 -5.49
C SER A 51 3.04 8.48 -5.02
N LEU A 52 2.94 9.77 -4.75
CA LEU A 52 4.04 10.58 -4.26
C LEU A 52 4.00 10.66 -2.75
N THR A 53 5.13 10.41 -2.11
CA THR A 53 5.30 10.56 -0.67
C THR A 53 5.97 11.88 -0.34
N HIS A 54 5.42 12.60 0.62
CA HIS A 54 5.81 13.96 0.96
C HIS A 54 6.00 14.14 2.46
N THR A 55 7.02 14.90 2.86
CA THR A 55 7.24 15.36 4.24
C THR A 55 6.76 16.78 4.41
N HIS A 56 5.88 17.04 5.35
CA HIS A 56 5.50 18.39 5.78
C HIS A 56 6.43 18.80 6.94
N THR A 57 7.32 19.74 6.68
CA THR A 57 8.08 20.41 7.75
C THR A 57 7.32 21.67 8.19
N HIS A 58 6.40 21.53 9.11
CA HIS A 58 5.98 22.66 9.95
C HIS A 58 6.89 22.74 11.16
N ILE A 59 7.36 23.95 11.48
CA ILE A 59 8.30 24.30 12.57
C ILE A 59 7.77 23.93 13.99
N HIS A 60 6.60 23.32 14.10
CA HIS A 60 6.09 22.72 15.32
C HIS A 60 5.99 21.19 15.19
N THR A 61 7.05 20.50 15.58
CA THR A 61 7.13 19.14 16.17
C THR A 61 6.42 17.96 15.51
N ASN A 62 5.96 18.01 14.25
CA ASN A 62 5.33 16.85 13.61
C ASN A 62 5.67 16.78 12.13
N THR A 63 6.76 16.06 11.80
CA THR A 63 7.03 15.63 10.42
C THR A 63 6.01 14.57 10.00
N HIS A 64 5.03 14.94 9.23
CA HIS A 64 4.04 14.01 8.67
C HIS A 64 4.27 13.83 7.19
N LEU A 65 4.69 12.63 6.81
CA LEU A 65 4.68 12.14 5.44
C LEU A 65 3.23 11.86 5.04
N THR A 66 2.66 12.65 4.14
CA THR A 66 1.28 12.43 3.68
C THR A 66 1.23 12.25 2.18
N PRO A 67 0.70 11.12 1.68
CA PRO A 67 0.40 10.92 0.26
C PRO A 67 -0.85 11.71 -0.20
N PHE A 68 -1.24 12.73 0.55
CA PHE A 68 -2.43 13.54 0.28
C PHE A 68 -2.11 15.02 0.28
N SER A 69 -2.67 15.76 -0.67
CA SER A 69 -2.72 17.21 -0.64
C SER A 69 -4.00 17.69 0.03
N ARG A 70 -3.91 18.79 0.77
CA ARG A 70 -5.08 19.45 1.33
C ARG A 70 -5.59 20.49 0.34
N SER A 71 -6.84 20.36 -0.12
CA SER A 71 -7.47 21.40 -0.93
C SER A 71 -7.82 22.63 -0.10
N LEU A 72 -8.07 23.78 -0.77
CA LEU A 72 -8.50 25.02 -0.13
C LEU A 72 -9.77 24.86 0.71
N GLU A 73 -10.63 23.90 0.36
CA GLU A 73 -11.84 23.55 1.10
C GLU A 73 -11.61 22.61 2.30
N GLY A 74 -10.37 22.27 2.61
CA GLY A 74 -10.04 21.35 3.70
C GLY A 74 -10.24 19.86 3.37
N ARG A 75 -10.54 19.51 2.12
CA ARG A 75 -10.63 18.11 1.66
C ARG A 75 -9.25 17.52 1.42
N TYR A 76 -9.10 16.23 1.68
CA TYR A 76 -7.88 15.50 1.37
C TYR A 76 -8.00 14.85 0.00
N VAL A 77 -7.07 15.16 -0.90
CA VAL A 77 -7.00 14.63 -2.26
C VAL A 77 -5.75 13.77 -2.39
N PRO A 78 -5.85 12.52 -2.90
CA PRO A 78 -4.67 11.67 -3.08
C PRO A 78 -3.70 12.26 -4.12
N ARG A 79 -2.41 12.21 -3.82
CA ARG A 79 -1.33 12.45 -4.80
C ARG A 79 -1.07 11.15 -5.55
N ALA A 80 -2.02 10.72 -6.34
CA ALA A 80 -1.97 9.48 -7.08
C ALA A 80 -2.25 9.77 -8.56
N ILE A 81 -1.45 9.15 -9.40
CA ILE A 81 -1.59 9.19 -10.86
C ILE A 81 -1.98 7.78 -11.29
N LEU A 82 -3.09 7.66 -12.00
CA LEU A 82 -3.60 6.40 -12.49
C LEU A 82 -3.36 6.37 -13.99
N LEU A 83 -2.69 5.32 -14.45
CA LEU A 83 -2.34 5.19 -15.87
C LEU A 83 -2.64 3.80 -16.39
N ASP A 84 -3.16 3.77 -17.61
CA ASP A 84 -3.33 2.56 -18.39
C ASP A 84 -3.31 2.92 -19.89
N LEU A 85 -2.96 1.96 -20.74
CA LEU A 85 -3.04 2.13 -22.19
C LEU A 85 -4.46 1.81 -22.71
N GLU A 86 -5.37 1.36 -21.85
CA GLU A 86 -6.76 1.04 -22.15
C GLU A 86 -7.74 1.90 -21.34
N PRO A 87 -8.78 2.50 -21.93
CA PRO A 87 -9.70 3.38 -21.21
C PRO A 87 -10.66 2.64 -20.28
N GLY A 88 -11.04 1.39 -20.60
CA GLY A 88 -12.10 0.65 -19.89
C GLY A 88 -11.86 0.46 -18.40
N THR A 89 -10.63 0.29 -18.02
CA THR A 89 -10.21 0.11 -16.64
C THR A 89 -10.28 1.41 -15.84
N MET A 90 -9.90 2.53 -16.46
CA MET A 90 -10.02 3.86 -15.85
C MET A 90 -11.47 4.25 -15.60
N ASP A 91 -12.36 3.92 -16.50
CA ASP A 91 -13.80 4.17 -16.34
C ASP A 91 -14.39 3.34 -15.20
N SER A 92 -13.92 2.13 -15.01
CA SER A 92 -14.28 1.28 -13.88
C SER A 92 -13.87 1.91 -12.53
N VAL A 93 -12.71 2.55 -12.46
CA VAL A 93 -12.26 3.25 -11.27
C VAL A 93 -13.07 4.52 -11.03
N ARG A 94 -13.34 5.32 -12.07
CA ARG A 94 -14.14 6.54 -11.98
C ARG A 94 -15.58 6.28 -11.53
N SER A 95 -16.18 5.20 -12.00
CA SER A 95 -17.54 4.78 -11.63
C SER A 95 -17.59 4.09 -10.25
N GLY A 96 -16.45 3.71 -9.70
CA GLY A 96 -16.36 3.08 -8.39
C GLY A 96 -16.70 4.03 -7.22
N PRO A 97 -16.86 3.48 -6.01
CA PRO A 97 -17.30 4.24 -4.83
C PRO A 97 -16.34 5.36 -4.42
N PHE A 98 -15.07 5.29 -4.83
CA PHE A 98 -14.02 6.25 -4.50
C PHE A 98 -13.47 7.01 -5.71
N GLY A 99 -14.05 6.86 -6.89
CA GLY A 99 -13.56 7.52 -8.11
C GLY A 99 -13.53 9.05 -8.02
N GLN A 100 -14.45 9.61 -7.24
CA GLN A 100 -14.59 11.07 -7.06
C GLN A 100 -13.53 11.71 -6.17
N ILE A 101 -12.69 10.93 -5.48
CA ILE A 101 -11.63 11.49 -4.62
C ILE A 101 -10.37 11.85 -5.40
N PHE A 102 -10.17 11.24 -6.57
CA PHE A 102 -9.02 11.51 -7.44
C PHE A 102 -9.25 12.76 -8.29
N ARG A 103 -8.18 13.50 -8.56
CA ARG A 103 -8.24 14.59 -9.53
C ARG A 103 -8.48 14.03 -10.93
N PRO A 104 -9.42 14.58 -11.71
CA PRO A 104 -9.64 14.13 -13.09
C PRO A 104 -8.41 14.22 -13.98
N ASP A 105 -7.57 15.24 -13.77
CA ASP A 105 -6.32 15.45 -14.51
C ASP A 105 -5.24 14.38 -14.24
N ASN A 106 -5.37 13.63 -13.16
CA ASN A 106 -4.42 12.59 -12.78
C ASN A 106 -4.75 11.22 -13.41
N PHE A 107 -5.82 11.15 -14.20
CA PHE A 107 -6.13 9.97 -15.01
C PHE A 107 -5.51 10.13 -16.39
N VAL A 108 -4.47 9.36 -16.69
CA VAL A 108 -3.80 9.36 -17.98
C VAL A 108 -4.00 8.00 -18.64
N PHE A 109 -4.61 7.97 -19.81
CA PHE A 109 -4.91 6.72 -20.51
C PHE A 109 -4.72 6.81 -22.01
N GLY A 110 -4.29 5.69 -22.60
CA GLY A 110 -4.25 5.50 -24.04
C GLY A 110 -5.56 4.92 -24.58
N GLN A 111 -5.60 4.66 -25.87
CA GLN A 111 -6.78 4.11 -26.54
C GLN A 111 -6.57 2.68 -27.08
N THR A 112 -5.33 2.30 -27.35
CA THR A 112 -4.99 1.10 -28.11
C THR A 112 -4.74 -0.13 -27.25
N GLY A 113 -4.40 0.04 -25.98
CA GLY A 113 -3.97 -1.03 -25.11
C GLY A 113 -2.59 -1.60 -25.45
N ALA A 114 -1.97 -2.32 -24.53
CA ALA A 114 -0.68 -2.98 -24.77
C ALA A 114 -0.80 -4.46 -25.19
N GLY A 115 -1.99 -5.05 -25.11
CA GLY A 115 -2.24 -6.45 -25.50
C GLY A 115 -1.32 -7.46 -24.79
N ASN A 116 -1.04 -7.27 -23.50
CA ASN A 116 -0.12 -8.08 -22.69
C ASN A 116 1.30 -8.19 -23.30
N ASN A 117 1.75 -7.20 -24.02
CA ASN A 117 3.06 -7.16 -24.65
C ASN A 117 3.94 -6.09 -24.00
N TRP A 118 5.01 -6.53 -23.35
CA TRP A 118 5.95 -5.65 -22.68
C TRP A 118 6.56 -4.61 -23.62
N ALA A 119 6.91 -5.03 -24.84
CA ALA A 119 7.55 -4.14 -25.82
C ALA A 119 6.60 -3.01 -26.27
N LYS A 120 5.30 -3.28 -26.41
CA LYS A 120 4.31 -2.24 -26.67
C LYS A 120 4.20 -1.23 -25.54
N GLY A 121 4.20 -1.71 -24.30
CA GLY A 121 4.17 -0.85 -23.12
C GLY A 121 5.46 -0.05 -22.91
N HIS A 122 6.61 -0.54 -23.36
CA HIS A 122 7.90 0.08 -23.10
C HIS A 122 8.42 0.94 -24.26
N TYR A 123 8.26 0.50 -25.50
CA TYR A 123 8.90 1.11 -26.68
C TYR A 123 7.96 1.83 -27.64
N THR A 124 6.70 1.43 -27.72
CA THR A 124 5.75 2.01 -28.69
C THR A 124 4.64 2.78 -27.99
N GLU A 125 3.51 2.16 -27.70
CA GLU A 125 2.34 2.82 -27.10
C GLU A 125 2.64 3.53 -25.78
N GLY A 126 3.46 2.93 -24.92
CA GLY A 126 3.86 3.54 -23.67
C GLY A 126 4.81 4.73 -23.86
N ALA A 127 5.70 4.68 -24.84
CA ALA A 127 6.63 5.76 -25.15
C ALA A 127 5.92 7.01 -25.69
N GLU A 128 4.78 6.85 -26.37
CA GLU A 128 3.95 7.97 -26.83
C GLU A 128 3.23 8.68 -25.67
N LEU A 129 2.84 7.92 -24.63
CA LEU A 129 2.08 8.45 -23.51
C LEU A 129 2.95 8.95 -22.34
N ILE A 130 4.21 8.51 -22.26
CA ILE A 130 5.08 8.74 -21.10
C ILE A 130 5.30 10.20 -20.77
N ASP A 131 5.46 11.05 -21.77
CA ASP A 131 5.70 12.48 -21.59
C ASP A 131 4.51 13.16 -20.92
N SER A 132 3.29 12.82 -21.32
CA SER A 132 2.06 13.29 -20.67
C SER A 132 1.97 12.85 -19.22
N VAL A 133 2.43 11.65 -18.90
CA VAL A 133 2.47 11.14 -17.52
C VAL A 133 3.51 11.93 -16.70
N LEU A 134 4.70 12.16 -17.25
CA LEU A 134 5.75 12.91 -16.58
C LEU A 134 5.34 14.37 -16.30
N ASP A 135 4.57 15.00 -17.19
CA ASP A 135 4.02 16.33 -16.94
C ASP A 135 3.10 16.36 -15.72
N VAL A 136 2.25 15.33 -15.56
CA VAL A 136 1.40 15.19 -14.37
C VAL A 136 2.25 14.91 -13.13
N VAL A 137 3.29 14.07 -13.26
CA VAL A 137 4.24 13.79 -12.16
C VAL A 137 4.92 15.06 -11.68
N ARG A 138 5.44 15.88 -12.61
CA ARG A 138 6.07 17.18 -12.28
C ARG A 138 5.11 18.12 -11.58
N LYS A 139 3.89 18.25 -12.10
CA LYS A 139 2.84 19.08 -11.49
C LYS A 139 2.52 18.66 -10.06
N GLU A 140 2.41 17.36 -9.78
CA GLU A 140 2.18 16.85 -8.42
C GLU A 140 3.44 17.00 -7.54
N ALA A 141 4.63 16.81 -8.08
CA ALA A 141 5.90 16.99 -7.36
C ALA A 141 6.11 18.45 -6.93
N GLU A 142 5.78 19.41 -7.77
CA GLU A 142 5.88 20.85 -7.48
C GLU A 142 4.94 21.27 -6.33
N THR A 143 3.85 20.57 -6.11
CA THR A 143 2.95 20.82 -4.97
C THR A 143 3.49 20.32 -3.63
N CYS A 144 4.64 19.64 -3.63
CA CYS A 144 5.27 19.09 -2.45
C CYS A 144 6.32 20.05 -1.89
N ASP A 145 6.26 20.34 -0.58
CA ASP A 145 7.29 21.16 0.09
C ASP A 145 8.64 20.42 0.16
N CYS A 146 8.59 19.11 0.40
CA CYS A 146 9.77 18.24 0.44
C CYS A 146 9.41 16.84 -0.07
N LEU A 147 9.59 16.60 -1.35
CA LEU A 147 9.37 15.29 -1.96
C LEU A 147 10.38 14.28 -1.41
N GLN A 148 9.92 13.16 -0.87
CA GLN A 148 10.77 12.08 -0.37
C GLN A 148 11.01 11.00 -1.43
N GLY A 149 9.96 10.61 -2.15
CA GLY A 149 10.05 9.56 -3.15
C GLY A 149 8.73 9.21 -3.80
N PHE A 150 8.78 8.15 -4.57
CA PHE A 150 7.67 7.65 -5.38
C PHE A 150 7.32 6.22 -5.00
N GLN A 151 6.06 5.87 -5.16
CA GLN A 151 5.58 4.49 -5.02
C GLN A 151 4.86 4.07 -6.30
N ILE A 152 5.30 2.98 -6.90
CA ILE A 152 4.69 2.40 -8.10
C ILE A 152 4.03 1.07 -7.71
N ALA A 153 2.73 0.94 -7.99
CA ALA A 153 2.01 -0.32 -7.87
C ALA A 153 1.68 -0.83 -9.28
N HIS A 154 2.17 -2.02 -9.63
CA HIS A 154 2.03 -2.58 -10.97
C HIS A 154 2.13 -4.11 -10.98
N SER A 155 1.67 -4.74 -12.07
CA SER A 155 1.93 -6.14 -12.34
C SER A 155 3.11 -6.31 -13.31
N LEU A 156 3.85 -7.42 -13.17
CA LEU A 156 4.99 -7.73 -14.05
C LEU A 156 4.63 -8.63 -15.23
N GLY A 157 3.43 -9.23 -15.22
CA GLY A 157 2.99 -10.16 -16.26
C GLY A 157 2.29 -9.52 -17.45
N GLY A 158 1.74 -8.32 -17.29
CA GLY A 158 0.98 -7.61 -18.32
C GLY A 158 1.86 -6.80 -19.29
N GLY A 159 1.22 -5.99 -20.11
CA GLY A 159 1.90 -5.08 -21.05
C GLY A 159 2.08 -3.68 -20.47
N THR A 160 0.99 -3.04 -20.02
CA THR A 160 1.03 -1.69 -19.45
C THR A 160 1.78 -1.66 -18.12
N GLY A 161 1.37 -2.47 -17.14
CA GLY A 161 1.98 -2.49 -15.81
C GLY A 161 3.46 -2.84 -15.82
N SER A 162 3.85 -3.81 -16.63
CA SER A 162 5.23 -4.24 -16.76
C SER A 162 6.04 -3.35 -17.70
N GLY A 163 5.58 -3.10 -18.93
CA GLY A 163 6.33 -2.32 -19.92
C GLY A 163 6.35 -0.83 -19.60
N MET A 164 5.19 -0.21 -19.53
CA MET A 164 5.10 1.22 -19.22
C MET A 164 5.46 1.54 -17.77
N GLY A 165 5.17 0.64 -16.82
CA GLY A 165 5.55 0.81 -15.41
C GLY A 165 7.06 0.86 -15.22
N THR A 166 7.80 0.01 -15.88
CA THR A 166 9.27 0.01 -15.83
C THR A 166 9.88 1.17 -16.62
N LEU A 167 9.25 1.59 -17.73
CA LEU A 167 9.65 2.82 -18.44
C LEU A 167 9.47 4.04 -17.55
N LEU A 168 8.34 4.15 -16.87
CA LEU A 168 8.07 5.23 -15.92
C LEU A 168 9.10 5.23 -14.78
N ALA A 169 9.45 4.06 -14.23
CA ALA A 169 10.48 3.95 -13.21
C ALA A 169 11.83 4.47 -13.69
N ALA A 170 12.24 4.11 -14.91
CA ALA A 170 13.49 4.60 -15.52
C ALA A 170 13.45 6.12 -15.72
N LYS A 171 12.36 6.67 -16.21
CA LYS A 171 12.21 8.11 -16.44
C LYS A 171 12.15 8.92 -15.15
N ILE A 172 11.50 8.41 -14.12
CA ILE A 172 11.50 9.03 -12.79
C ILE A 172 12.92 9.01 -12.20
N ARG A 173 13.66 7.91 -12.37
CA ARG A 173 15.05 7.82 -11.90
C ARG A 173 15.98 8.80 -12.64
N GLU A 174 15.74 9.01 -13.94
CA GLU A 174 16.48 9.98 -14.75
C GLU A 174 16.21 11.42 -14.28
N GLU A 175 14.95 11.76 -13.98
CA GLU A 175 14.55 13.13 -13.59
C GLU A 175 14.78 13.43 -12.10
N TYR A 176 14.62 12.42 -11.22
CA TYR A 176 14.75 12.52 -9.77
C TYR A 176 15.74 11.47 -9.21
N PRO A 177 17.04 11.55 -9.51
CA PRO A 177 18.00 10.49 -9.16
C PRO A 177 18.26 10.34 -7.66
N ASP A 178 17.98 11.36 -6.87
CA ASP A 178 18.19 11.41 -5.42
C ASP A 178 16.94 11.09 -4.60
N ARG A 179 15.80 10.82 -5.27
CA ARG A 179 14.54 10.43 -4.61
C ARG A 179 14.40 8.92 -4.56
N MET A 180 13.72 8.44 -3.50
CA MET A 180 13.50 7.01 -3.31
C MET A 180 12.40 6.50 -4.22
N LEU A 181 12.60 5.34 -4.83
CA LEU A 181 11.62 4.67 -5.66
C LEU A 181 11.28 3.29 -5.06
N LEU A 182 10.09 3.20 -4.48
CA LEU A 182 9.52 1.98 -3.92
C LEU A 182 8.52 1.38 -4.92
N THR A 183 8.60 0.08 -5.17
CA THR A 183 7.63 -0.61 -6.02
C THR A 183 6.90 -1.71 -5.27
N PHE A 184 5.61 -1.88 -5.58
CA PHE A 184 4.79 -3.01 -5.20
C PHE A 184 4.50 -3.80 -6.47
N SER A 185 5.23 -4.88 -6.66
CA SER A 185 5.25 -5.61 -7.92
C SER A 185 4.58 -6.96 -7.76
N VAL A 186 3.49 -7.18 -8.51
CA VAL A 186 2.80 -8.47 -8.55
C VAL A 186 3.46 -9.33 -9.62
N VAL A 187 4.09 -10.42 -9.20
CA VAL A 187 4.72 -11.38 -10.10
C VAL A 187 3.71 -12.37 -10.67
N PRO A 188 3.89 -12.82 -11.92
CA PRO A 188 3.04 -13.85 -12.49
C PRO A 188 3.28 -15.20 -11.81
N SER A 189 2.20 -15.97 -11.65
CA SER A 189 2.24 -17.31 -11.10
C SER A 189 1.98 -18.36 -12.19
N PRO A 190 2.70 -19.50 -12.20
CA PRO A 190 2.46 -20.56 -13.17
C PRO A 190 1.09 -21.25 -13.01
N LYS A 191 0.46 -21.12 -11.84
CA LYS A 191 -0.85 -21.75 -11.55
C LYS A 191 -2.04 -20.83 -11.82
N VAL A 192 -1.82 -19.52 -11.82
CA VAL A 192 -2.87 -18.48 -11.94
C VAL A 192 -2.49 -17.53 -13.07
N SER A 193 -2.40 -18.05 -14.28
CA SER A 193 -2.03 -17.26 -15.46
C SER A 193 -2.96 -17.60 -16.61
N ASP A 194 -3.48 -16.57 -17.27
CA ASP A 194 -4.31 -16.68 -18.47
C ASP A 194 -3.50 -16.47 -19.75
N THR A 195 -2.24 -16.04 -19.65
CA THR A 195 -1.40 -15.69 -20.80
C THR A 195 -0.03 -16.38 -20.77
N VAL A 196 0.38 -16.92 -21.91
CA VAL A 196 1.63 -17.66 -22.05
C VAL A 196 2.89 -16.77 -22.08
N VAL A 197 2.71 -15.45 -22.27
CA VAL A 197 3.82 -14.49 -22.42
C VAL A 197 4.24 -13.81 -21.10
N GLU A 198 3.54 -14.08 -20.01
CA GLU A 198 3.85 -13.46 -18.69
C GLU A 198 5.28 -13.67 -18.24
N PRO A 199 5.94 -14.84 -18.38
CA PRO A 199 7.32 -15.01 -17.98
C PRO A 199 8.29 -14.10 -18.74
N TYR A 200 8.05 -13.88 -20.03
CA TYR A 200 8.86 -12.95 -20.82
C TYR A 200 8.73 -11.51 -20.33
N ASN A 201 7.49 -11.07 -20.11
CA ASN A 201 7.21 -9.73 -19.59
C ASN A 201 7.86 -9.53 -18.22
N ALA A 202 7.73 -10.50 -17.33
CA ALA A 202 8.30 -10.45 -16.00
C ALA A 202 9.84 -10.40 -16.01
N THR A 203 10.50 -11.22 -16.84
CA THR A 203 11.95 -11.23 -16.95
C THR A 203 12.50 -9.89 -17.42
N LEU A 204 11.88 -9.31 -18.45
CA LEU A 204 12.24 -7.98 -18.96
C LEU A 204 12.02 -6.88 -17.93
N SER A 205 10.92 -6.97 -17.17
CA SER A 205 10.60 -6.02 -16.12
C SER A 205 11.54 -6.08 -14.93
N VAL A 206 11.91 -7.29 -14.48
CA VAL A 206 12.86 -7.48 -13.37
C VAL A 206 14.23 -6.88 -13.70
N HIS A 207 14.69 -7.02 -14.96
CA HIS A 207 15.94 -6.39 -15.37
C HIS A 207 15.91 -4.87 -15.19
N GLN A 208 14.81 -4.22 -15.57
CA GLN A 208 14.61 -2.79 -15.38
C GLN A 208 14.49 -2.40 -13.90
N LEU A 209 13.80 -3.19 -13.09
CA LEU A 209 13.65 -2.94 -11.66
C LEU A 209 14.96 -3.06 -10.89
N VAL A 210 15.85 -4.00 -11.25
CA VAL A 210 17.18 -4.12 -10.64
C VAL A 210 18.00 -2.85 -10.82
N GLU A 211 17.86 -2.16 -11.94
CA GLU A 211 18.61 -0.95 -12.25
C GLU A 211 17.97 0.33 -11.67
N ASN A 212 16.64 0.41 -11.65
CA ASN A 212 15.94 1.66 -11.41
C ASN A 212 15.21 1.75 -10.05
N ALA A 213 14.80 0.63 -9.45
CA ALA A 213 14.10 0.66 -8.16
C ALA A 213 15.08 0.65 -6.98
N ASP A 214 14.74 1.33 -5.89
CA ASP A 214 15.49 1.26 -4.62
C ASP A 214 14.97 0.15 -3.73
N GLU A 215 13.66 -0.05 -3.69
CA GLU A 215 12.98 -1.08 -2.91
C GLU A 215 11.87 -1.71 -3.74
N CYS A 216 11.81 -3.04 -3.78
CA CYS A 216 10.80 -3.77 -4.55
C CYS A 216 10.10 -4.80 -3.64
N MET A 217 8.83 -4.53 -3.33
CA MET A 217 7.98 -5.45 -2.57
C MET A 217 7.34 -6.45 -3.54
N ILE A 218 7.72 -7.71 -3.42
CA ILE A 218 7.23 -8.78 -4.29
C ILE A 218 5.97 -9.41 -3.71
N LEU A 219 4.94 -9.46 -4.52
CA LEU A 219 3.64 -10.06 -4.21
C LEU A 219 3.32 -11.11 -5.26
N ASP A 220 2.73 -12.23 -4.84
CA ASP A 220 2.33 -13.32 -5.72
C ASP A 220 0.87 -13.68 -5.50
N ASN A 221 0.10 -13.70 -6.57
CA ASN A 221 -1.33 -14.03 -6.51
C ASN A 221 -1.55 -15.46 -6.00
N GLU A 222 -0.70 -16.43 -6.31
CA GLU A 222 -0.79 -17.80 -5.81
C GLU A 222 -0.71 -17.82 -4.28
N ALA A 223 0.30 -17.15 -3.71
CA ALA A 223 0.45 -17.06 -2.26
C ALA A 223 -0.74 -16.35 -1.60
N LEU A 224 -1.28 -15.32 -2.23
CA LEU A 224 -2.47 -14.61 -1.75
C LEU A 224 -3.71 -15.51 -1.79
N TYR A 225 -3.92 -16.29 -2.84
CA TYR A 225 -5.00 -17.30 -2.89
C TYR A 225 -4.86 -18.34 -1.79
N ASP A 226 -3.66 -18.86 -1.58
CA ASP A 226 -3.37 -19.82 -0.52
C ASP A 226 -3.69 -19.27 0.88
N ILE A 227 -3.36 -18.02 1.13
CA ILE A 227 -3.70 -17.32 2.38
C ILE A 227 -5.22 -17.19 2.52
N CYS A 228 -5.93 -16.81 1.47
CA CYS A 228 -7.40 -16.70 1.50
C CYS A 228 -8.06 -18.04 1.83
N PHE A 229 -7.60 -19.14 1.24
CA PHE A 229 -8.14 -20.47 1.49
C PHE A 229 -7.77 -21.02 2.89
N ARG A 230 -6.50 -20.96 3.22
CA ARG A 230 -5.98 -21.62 4.45
C ARG A 230 -6.28 -20.81 5.70
N THR A 231 -6.01 -19.50 5.65
CA THR A 231 -6.06 -18.65 6.85
C THR A 231 -7.40 -17.95 6.98
N LEU A 232 -7.91 -17.33 5.92
CA LEU A 232 -9.18 -16.61 5.96
C LEU A 232 -10.41 -17.52 5.79
N LYS A 233 -10.21 -18.78 5.36
CA LYS A 233 -11.28 -19.77 5.15
C LYS A 233 -12.35 -19.32 4.15
N LEU A 234 -11.95 -18.57 3.13
CA LEU A 234 -12.84 -18.17 2.04
C LEU A 234 -12.98 -19.33 1.05
N THR A 235 -14.21 -19.67 0.68
CA THR A 235 -14.49 -20.76 -0.28
C THR A 235 -14.25 -20.35 -1.71
N THR A 236 -14.55 -19.10 -2.04
CA THR A 236 -14.42 -18.52 -3.39
C THR A 236 -13.76 -17.16 -3.30
N PRO A 237 -12.42 -17.08 -3.14
CA PRO A 237 -11.73 -15.81 -3.09
C PRO A 237 -11.81 -15.09 -4.45
N THR A 238 -12.07 -13.79 -4.39
CA THR A 238 -12.13 -12.92 -5.55
C THR A 238 -10.87 -12.06 -5.64
N PHE A 239 -10.61 -11.44 -6.79
CA PHE A 239 -9.54 -10.44 -6.91
C PHE A 239 -9.71 -9.28 -5.91
N GLY A 240 -10.94 -8.93 -5.54
CA GLY A 240 -11.20 -7.95 -4.50
C GLY A 240 -10.64 -8.35 -3.13
N ASP A 241 -10.73 -9.64 -2.77
CA ASP A 241 -10.17 -10.16 -1.53
C ASP A 241 -8.63 -10.15 -1.54
N LEU A 242 -8.02 -10.50 -2.67
CA LEU A 242 -6.57 -10.43 -2.86
C LEU A 242 -6.07 -8.98 -2.75
N ASN A 243 -6.75 -8.05 -3.42
CA ASN A 243 -6.43 -6.63 -3.39
C ASN A 243 -6.58 -6.04 -1.98
N HIS A 244 -7.54 -6.55 -1.18
CA HIS A 244 -7.67 -6.16 0.22
C HIS A 244 -6.45 -6.56 1.05
N LEU A 245 -5.89 -7.76 0.84
CA LEU A 245 -4.65 -8.19 1.50
C LEU A 245 -3.46 -7.31 1.08
N ILE A 246 -3.30 -7.05 -0.21
CA ILE A 246 -2.26 -6.15 -0.74
C ILE A 246 -2.37 -4.76 -0.13
N SER A 247 -3.58 -4.22 -0.04
CA SER A 247 -3.89 -2.95 0.59
C SER A 247 -3.48 -2.88 2.05
N ALA A 248 -3.75 -3.93 2.81
CA ALA A 248 -3.36 -4.02 4.21
C ALA A 248 -1.82 -3.96 4.36
N VAL A 249 -1.09 -4.67 3.48
CA VAL A 249 0.37 -4.64 3.43
C VAL A 249 0.89 -3.25 3.07
N MET A 250 0.40 -2.63 1.99
CA MET A 250 0.79 -1.28 1.57
C MET A 250 0.56 -0.26 2.70
N SER A 251 -0.60 -0.36 3.37
CA SER A 251 -0.91 0.47 4.54
C SER A 251 0.05 0.22 5.71
N GLY A 252 0.47 -1.01 5.92
CA GLY A 252 1.40 -1.39 6.98
C GLY A 252 2.81 -0.87 6.72
N ILE A 253 3.36 -1.08 5.54
CA ILE A 253 4.70 -0.62 5.14
C ILE A 253 4.77 0.90 5.20
N THR A 254 3.78 1.59 4.67
CA THR A 254 3.71 3.06 4.68
C THR A 254 3.34 3.65 6.04
N CYS A 255 3.03 2.82 7.04
CA CYS A 255 2.74 3.27 8.40
C CYS A 255 3.88 4.11 9.00
N CYS A 256 5.13 3.74 8.70
CA CYS A 256 6.30 4.48 9.12
C CYS A 256 6.34 5.90 8.58
N LEU A 257 5.78 6.13 7.41
CA LEU A 257 5.72 7.42 6.75
C LEU A 257 4.55 8.30 7.21
N ARG A 258 3.50 7.68 7.75
CA ARG A 258 2.24 8.36 8.10
C ARG A 258 2.10 8.71 9.57
N PHE A 259 2.83 8.03 10.44
CA PHE A 259 2.73 8.21 11.88
C PHE A 259 4.11 8.45 12.49
N PRO A 260 4.23 9.34 13.48
CA PRO A 260 5.48 9.59 14.17
C PRO A 260 5.95 8.35 14.95
N GLY A 261 7.26 8.15 15.04
CA GLY A 261 7.88 7.06 15.79
C GLY A 261 9.40 7.18 15.77
N GLN A 262 10.06 6.41 16.61
CA GLN A 262 11.49 6.57 16.87
C GLN A 262 12.40 5.95 15.81
N LEU A 263 11.99 4.82 15.19
CA LEU A 263 12.78 4.08 14.19
C LEU A 263 12.12 4.08 12.81
N ASN A 264 12.95 4.03 11.75
CA ASN A 264 12.53 3.88 10.35
C ASN A 264 11.45 4.90 9.94
N ALA A 265 11.70 6.19 10.24
CA ALA A 265 10.76 7.26 9.93
C ALA A 265 10.70 7.61 8.43
N ASP A 266 11.76 7.28 7.68
CA ASP A 266 11.92 7.65 6.28
C ASP A 266 12.18 6.42 5.42
N LEU A 267 11.74 6.45 4.14
CA LEU A 267 12.04 5.39 3.17
C LEU A 267 13.54 5.13 3.06
N ARG A 268 14.35 6.18 3.04
CA ARG A 268 15.80 6.04 2.95
C ARG A 268 16.41 5.32 4.15
N LYS A 269 15.93 5.56 5.35
CA LYS A 269 16.38 4.83 6.56
C LYS A 269 15.98 3.36 6.49
N LEU A 270 14.79 3.07 5.95
CA LEU A 270 14.32 1.72 5.75
C LEU A 270 15.21 1.00 4.74
N ALA A 271 15.52 1.62 3.60
CA ALA A 271 16.43 1.10 2.59
C ALA A 271 17.84 0.82 3.16
N VAL A 272 18.44 1.77 3.85
CA VAL A 272 19.79 1.62 4.45
C VAL A 272 19.84 0.47 5.45
N ASN A 273 18.78 0.28 6.23
CA ASN A 273 18.73 -0.80 7.22
C ASN A 273 18.44 -2.19 6.62
N LEU A 274 17.77 -2.27 5.47
CA LEU A 274 17.32 -3.52 4.89
C LEU A 274 18.15 -4.01 3.70
N ILE A 275 18.86 -3.11 2.99
CA ILE A 275 19.55 -3.43 1.75
C ILE A 275 21.06 -3.38 1.98
N PRO A 276 21.72 -4.54 2.27
CA PRO A 276 23.16 -4.57 2.40
C PRO A 276 23.88 -4.53 1.04
N PHE A 277 23.22 -4.95 -0.03
CA PHE A 277 23.73 -4.95 -1.40
C PHE A 277 22.73 -4.29 -2.35
N PRO A 278 23.11 -3.23 -3.11
CA PRO A 278 22.16 -2.42 -3.87
C PRO A 278 21.28 -3.20 -4.85
N ARG A 279 21.80 -4.26 -5.47
CA ARG A 279 21.05 -5.09 -6.43
C ARG A 279 20.08 -6.06 -5.78
N LEU A 280 20.25 -6.37 -4.48
CA LEU A 280 19.42 -7.32 -3.73
C LEU A 280 18.40 -6.55 -2.89
N HIS A 281 17.49 -5.84 -3.56
CA HIS A 281 16.50 -4.99 -2.94
C HIS A 281 15.06 -5.50 -3.10
N PHE A 282 14.91 -6.81 -3.30
CA PHE A 282 13.61 -7.47 -3.45
C PHE A 282 13.19 -8.09 -2.10
N PHE A 283 11.99 -7.74 -1.65
CA PHE A 283 11.47 -8.11 -0.33
C PHE A 283 10.29 -9.04 -0.42
N MET A 284 10.30 -10.07 0.42
CA MET A 284 9.13 -10.88 0.74
C MET A 284 8.34 -10.17 1.83
N VAL A 285 7.02 -10.15 1.71
CA VAL A 285 6.15 -9.45 2.64
C VAL A 285 5.23 -10.43 3.36
N GLY A 286 5.05 -10.22 4.66
CA GLY A 286 4.09 -10.93 5.48
C GLY A 286 3.23 -9.95 6.28
N PHE A 287 2.00 -10.33 6.59
CA PHE A 287 1.06 -9.52 7.37
C PHE A 287 0.42 -10.35 8.48
N ALA A 288 0.30 -9.77 9.66
CA ALA A 288 -0.43 -10.34 10.79
C ALA A 288 -1.22 -9.21 11.51
N PRO A 289 -2.37 -9.49 12.09
CA PRO A 289 -3.07 -10.79 12.17
C PRO A 289 -3.92 -11.09 10.93
N LEU A 290 -3.92 -12.31 10.50
CA LEU A 290 -4.86 -12.83 9.52
C LEU A 290 -5.76 -13.86 10.20
N THR A 291 -7.03 -13.52 10.33
CA THR A 291 -8.02 -14.37 11.04
C THR A 291 -9.29 -14.50 10.22
N SER A 292 -9.95 -15.67 10.31
CA SER A 292 -11.25 -15.85 9.68
C SER A 292 -12.33 -15.02 10.40
N ARG A 293 -13.32 -14.56 9.66
CA ARG A 293 -14.39 -13.67 10.17
C ARG A 293 -15.10 -14.20 11.44
N GLY A 294 -15.24 -15.53 11.59
CA GLY A 294 -15.90 -16.14 12.75
C GLY A 294 -15.02 -16.25 14.00
N SER A 295 -13.68 -16.21 13.87
CA SER A 295 -12.76 -16.37 14.99
C SER A 295 -12.17 -15.04 15.50
N GLN A 296 -12.41 -13.95 14.82
CA GLN A 296 -11.85 -12.63 15.14
C GLN A 296 -12.27 -12.13 16.53
N GLN A 297 -13.51 -12.40 16.94
CA GLN A 297 -14.05 -11.95 18.22
C GLN A 297 -13.48 -12.70 19.44
N TYR A 298 -12.90 -13.88 19.23
CA TYR A 298 -12.45 -14.78 20.30
C TYR A 298 -10.94 -14.85 20.46
N ARG A 299 -10.17 -14.18 19.63
CA ARG A 299 -8.71 -14.16 19.69
C ARG A 299 -8.21 -12.82 20.20
N ASN A 300 -7.64 -12.84 21.40
CA ASN A 300 -6.71 -11.81 21.84
C ASN A 300 -5.34 -12.15 21.27
N LEU A 301 -4.85 -11.30 20.36
CA LEU A 301 -3.58 -11.54 19.69
C LEU A 301 -2.46 -10.89 20.51
N SER A 302 -1.75 -11.71 21.25
CA SER A 302 -0.54 -11.30 21.97
C SER A 302 0.63 -11.07 21.01
N VAL A 303 1.64 -10.30 21.44
CA VAL A 303 2.83 -10.04 20.63
C VAL A 303 3.53 -11.33 20.19
N PRO A 304 3.69 -12.38 21.04
CA PRO A 304 4.24 -13.66 20.60
C PRO A 304 3.44 -14.34 19.50
N GLU A 305 2.11 -14.31 19.55
CA GLU A 305 1.24 -14.91 18.53
C GLU A 305 1.32 -14.16 17.19
N LEU A 306 1.32 -12.82 17.24
CA LEU A 306 1.53 -11.98 16.07
C LEU A 306 2.89 -12.28 15.41
N THR A 307 3.93 -12.36 16.20
CA THR A 307 5.28 -12.67 15.75
C THR A 307 5.36 -14.06 15.11
N GLN A 308 4.79 -15.07 15.77
CA GLN A 308 4.76 -16.42 15.23
C GLN A 308 4.00 -16.50 13.90
N GLN A 309 2.86 -15.84 13.79
CA GLN A 309 2.07 -15.81 12.56
C GLN A 309 2.81 -15.07 11.44
N MET A 310 3.47 -13.97 11.76
CA MET A 310 4.18 -13.12 10.79
C MET A 310 5.37 -13.86 10.16
N TRP A 311 6.09 -14.68 10.94
CA TRP A 311 7.25 -15.45 10.48
C TRP A 311 6.91 -16.84 9.93
N ASP A 312 5.64 -17.23 9.92
CA ASP A 312 5.23 -18.49 9.29
C ASP A 312 5.42 -18.42 7.76
N ALA A 313 6.13 -19.39 7.20
CA ALA A 313 6.34 -19.49 5.76
C ALA A 313 5.03 -19.52 4.95
N LYS A 314 3.94 -20.05 5.55
CA LYS A 314 2.60 -20.10 4.93
C LYS A 314 1.88 -18.75 4.90
N ASN A 315 2.38 -17.78 5.65
CA ASN A 315 1.80 -16.44 5.74
C ASN A 315 2.55 -15.42 4.88
N MET A 316 3.62 -15.83 4.21
CA MET A 316 4.33 -14.98 3.25
C MET A 316 3.49 -14.78 1.98
N MET A 317 3.44 -13.55 1.50
CA MET A 317 2.69 -13.16 0.30
C MET A 317 3.51 -13.33 -1.00
N CYS A 318 4.60 -14.06 -0.93
CA CYS A 318 5.42 -14.47 -2.05
C CYS A 318 5.46 -16.00 -2.08
N ALA A 319 5.39 -16.62 -3.26
CA ALA A 319 5.41 -18.07 -3.42
C ALA A 319 6.77 -18.72 -3.10
N ALA A 320 7.81 -17.92 -2.87
CA ALA A 320 9.11 -18.43 -2.46
C ALA A 320 9.08 -18.90 -1.00
N ASP A 321 9.58 -20.11 -0.74
CA ASP A 321 9.66 -20.66 0.61
C ASP A 321 10.94 -20.16 1.31
N PRO A 322 10.83 -19.36 2.38
CA PRO A 322 11.98 -18.82 3.09
C PRO A 322 12.87 -19.90 3.73
N ARG A 323 12.37 -21.12 3.91
CA ARG A 323 13.12 -22.25 4.49
C ARG A 323 14.19 -22.81 3.53
N HIS A 324 14.09 -22.52 2.23
CA HIS A 324 15.09 -22.92 1.23
C HIS A 324 16.23 -21.90 1.06
N GLY A 325 16.16 -20.76 1.75
CA GLY A 325 17.16 -19.71 1.71
C GLY A 325 17.62 -19.26 3.08
N ARG A 326 18.33 -18.13 3.11
CA ARG A 326 18.71 -17.45 4.35
C ARG A 326 18.30 -15.99 4.26
N TYR A 327 17.85 -15.42 5.37
CA TYR A 327 17.54 -14.00 5.49
C TYR A 327 18.85 -13.22 5.63
N LEU A 328 19.05 -12.23 4.77
CA LEU A 328 20.08 -11.21 4.95
C LEU A 328 19.64 -10.23 6.04
N THR A 329 18.46 -9.68 5.86
CA THR A 329 17.85 -8.69 6.76
C THR A 329 16.36 -8.91 6.84
N ALA A 330 15.76 -8.42 7.90
CA ALA A 330 14.32 -8.41 8.06
C ALA A 330 13.87 -7.17 8.85
N SER A 331 12.69 -6.67 8.54
CA SER A 331 12.07 -5.59 9.30
C SER A 331 10.67 -5.99 9.75
N ALA A 332 10.35 -5.71 11.00
CA ALA A 332 9.05 -5.96 11.58
C ALA A 332 8.43 -4.63 12.05
N LEU A 333 7.30 -4.27 11.44
CA LEU A 333 6.59 -3.03 11.71
C LEU A 333 5.32 -3.35 12.51
N PHE A 334 5.31 -2.95 13.77
CA PHE A 334 4.16 -3.16 14.65
C PHE A 334 3.36 -1.87 14.81
N ARG A 335 2.05 -2.01 14.85
CA ARG A 335 1.12 -0.91 15.09
C ARG A 335 0.10 -1.30 16.14
N GLY A 336 -0.02 -0.50 17.20
CA GLY A 336 -0.95 -0.74 18.29
C GLY A 336 -0.32 -0.45 19.65
N ARG A 337 -1.05 -0.78 20.70
CA ARG A 337 -0.56 -0.69 22.07
C ARG A 337 0.19 -1.96 22.42
N MET A 338 1.50 -1.90 22.44
CA MET A 338 2.35 -3.01 22.86
C MET A 338 3.67 -2.49 23.42
N SER A 339 4.26 -3.25 24.30
CA SER A 339 5.55 -2.91 24.89
C SER A 339 6.67 -3.11 23.86
N THR A 340 7.52 -2.11 23.68
CA THR A 340 8.72 -2.19 22.84
C THR A 340 9.67 -3.27 23.33
N LYS A 341 9.79 -3.42 24.67
CA LYS A 341 10.61 -4.46 25.29
C LYS A 341 10.15 -5.86 24.92
N GLU A 342 8.84 -6.12 24.97
CA GLU A 342 8.28 -7.41 24.60
C GLU A 342 8.51 -7.72 23.11
N VAL A 343 8.38 -6.71 22.25
CA VAL A 343 8.67 -6.88 20.80
C VAL A 343 10.15 -7.21 20.58
N ASP A 344 11.08 -6.53 21.23
CA ASP A 344 12.50 -6.78 21.09
C ASP A 344 12.90 -8.17 21.63
N GLU A 345 12.34 -8.61 22.76
CA GLU A 345 12.50 -9.96 23.29
C GLU A 345 11.97 -11.04 22.32
N GLN A 346 10.84 -10.78 21.64
CA GLN A 346 10.31 -11.70 20.63
C GLN A 346 11.21 -11.74 19.38
N MET A 347 11.74 -10.61 18.92
CA MET A 347 12.67 -10.58 17.78
C MET A 347 13.96 -11.36 18.08
N LEU A 348 14.54 -11.21 19.27
CA LEU A 348 15.67 -12.04 19.72
C LEU A 348 15.31 -13.53 19.78
N THR A 349 14.12 -13.86 20.25
CA THR A 349 13.65 -15.24 20.30
C THR A 349 13.53 -15.84 18.89
N VAL A 350 13.02 -15.08 17.92
CA VAL A 350 12.92 -15.52 16.51
C VAL A 350 14.31 -15.76 15.92
N GLN A 351 15.26 -14.85 16.14
CA GLN A 351 16.64 -15.01 15.67
C GLN A 351 17.31 -16.25 16.27
N ASN A 352 17.15 -16.45 17.58
CA ASN A 352 17.78 -17.58 18.28
C ASN A 352 17.18 -18.94 17.88
N LYS A 353 15.85 -19.01 17.76
CA LYS A 353 15.15 -20.26 17.34
C LYS A 353 15.42 -20.62 15.88
N ASN A 354 15.64 -19.64 15.03
CA ASN A 354 15.78 -19.79 13.60
C ASN A 354 17.19 -19.40 13.09
N SER A 355 18.20 -19.55 13.92
CA SER A 355 19.57 -19.10 13.61
C SER A 355 20.11 -19.65 12.28
N SER A 356 19.74 -20.88 11.89
CA SER A 356 20.11 -21.49 10.63
C SER A 356 19.54 -20.78 9.38
N TYR A 357 18.48 -20.01 9.53
CA TYR A 357 17.84 -19.27 8.44
C TYR A 357 18.32 -17.83 8.33
N PHE A 358 19.20 -17.36 9.22
CA PHE A 358 19.81 -16.04 9.15
C PHE A 358 21.29 -16.17 8.78
N VAL A 359 21.83 -15.16 8.09
CA VAL A 359 23.25 -15.11 7.76
C VAL A 359 24.06 -14.75 9.02
N GLU A 360 25.15 -15.45 9.24
CA GLU A 360 25.96 -15.35 10.47
C GLU A 360 26.82 -14.08 10.51
N TRP A 361 27.21 -13.56 9.35
CA TRP A 361 28.12 -12.43 9.21
C TRP A 361 27.44 -11.05 9.31
N ILE A 362 26.09 -10.98 9.34
CA ILE A 362 25.35 -9.75 9.61
C ILE A 362 24.83 -9.80 11.06
N PRO A 363 25.39 -9.01 11.99
CA PRO A 363 24.84 -8.91 13.34
C PRO A 363 23.52 -8.13 13.33
N ASN A 364 22.57 -8.53 14.18
CA ASN A 364 21.29 -7.86 14.31
C ASN A 364 20.50 -7.77 12.98
N ASN A 365 20.29 -8.88 12.33
CA ASN A 365 19.59 -9.01 11.05
C ASN A 365 18.15 -8.49 11.09
N VAL A 366 17.50 -8.50 12.25
CA VAL A 366 16.10 -8.10 12.40
C VAL A 366 16.02 -6.72 13.04
N LYS A 367 15.27 -5.84 12.43
CA LYS A 367 14.92 -4.51 12.97
C LYS A 367 13.43 -4.47 13.25
N SER A 368 13.05 -3.97 14.43
CA SER A 368 11.67 -3.79 14.84
C SER A 368 11.32 -2.30 14.96
N SER A 369 10.08 -1.97 14.71
CA SER A 369 9.54 -0.63 14.92
C SER A 369 8.11 -0.73 15.43
N VAL A 370 7.81 -0.03 16.53
CA VAL A 370 6.48 0.04 17.13
C VAL A 370 5.90 1.42 16.95
N ARG A 371 4.67 1.50 16.46
CA ARG A 371 3.92 2.74 16.21
C ARG A 371 2.64 2.78 17.03
N GLY A 372 2.55 3.77 17.95
CA GLY A 372 1.31 4.05 18.69
C GLY A 372 0.24 4.70 17.82
N ARG A 373 -1.02 4.66 18.29
CA ARG A 373 -2.10 5.47 17.69
C ARG A 373 -1.88 6.95 17.98
N ARG A 374 -2.15 7.79 16.98
CA ARG A 374 -2.14 9.27 17.16
C ARG A 374 -3.12 9.67 18.28
N GLY A 375 -2.67 10.42 19.26
CA GLY A 375 -3.47 10.86 20.42
C GLY A 375 -3.25 10.04 21.70
N GLU A 376 -2.43 9.00 21.68
CA GLU A 376 -2.09 8.24 22.89
C GLU A 376 -0.99 8.94 23.71
N ALA A 377 -0.05 9.61 23.07
CA ALA A 377 0.95 10.43 23.75
C ALA A 377 0.35 11.67 24.45
N GLU A 378 -0.78 12.18 23.94
CA GLU A 378 -1.53 13.26 24.62
C GLU A 378 -2.42 12.70 25.75
N ARG A 379 -2.91 11.47 25.60
CA ARG A 379 -3.76 10.81 26.62
C ARG A 379 -2.97 10.11 27.72
N GLU A 380 -1.71 9.73 27.49
CA GLU A 380 -0.82 9.25 28.56
C GLU A 380 -0.51 10.38 29.55
N ARG A 381 -0.38 11.62 29.08
CA ARG A 381 -0.27 12.79 29.96
C ARG A 381 -1.57 13.10 30.71
N GLU A 382 -2.73 12.82 30.11
CA GLU A 382 -4.04 12.98 30.76
C GLU A 382 -4.46 11.77 31.61
N SER A 383 -3.91 10.57 31.39
CA SER A 383 -4.25 9.35 32.15
C SER A 383 -3.36 9.13 33.36
N GLU A 384 -2.22 9.84 33.47
CA GLU A 384 -1.50 9.96 34.75
C GLU A 384 -2.31 10.77 35.77
N GLU A 385 -3.30 11.58 35.30
CA GLU A 385 -4.20 12.35 36.18
C GLU A 385 -5.58 11.67 36.44
N GLY A 386 -5.94 10.56 35.77
CA GLY A 386 -7.28 9.98 35.93
C GLY A 386 -7.42 8.52 35.54
N GLY A 387 -7.21 7.63 36.51
CA GLY A 387 -7.39 6.18 36.31
C GLY A 387 -8.81 5.75 35.98
N ARG A 388 -9.04 5.27 34.76
CA ARG A 388 -10.18 4.38 34.38
C ARG A 388 -9.85 3.56 33.13
N GLY A 389 -9.99 2.23 33.27
CA GLY A 389 -9.67 1.23 32.27
C GLY A 389 -10.40 1.39 30.95
N ARG A 390 -9.68 1.22 29.84
CA ARG A 390 -10.21 1.18 28.48
C ARG A 390 -9.75 -0.07 27.74
N ARG A 391 -10.66 -0.60 26.92
CA ARG A 391 -10.50 -1.81 26.10
C ARG A 391 -9.26 -1.73 25.22
N GLU A 392 -8.50 -2.81 25.23
CA GLU A 392 -7.35 -3.05 24.37
C GLU A 392 -7.77 -3.00 22.90
N SER A 393 -7.07 -2.22 22.11
CA SER A 393 -7.26 -2.16 20.65
C SER A 393 -6.33 -3.17 20.00
N GLU A 394 -6.86 -3.97 19.07
CA GLU A 394 -6.12 -4.96 18.29
C GLU A 394 -4.85 -4.36 17.67
N GLY A 395 -3.71 -4.99 17.92
CA GLY A 395 -2.43 -4.66 17.31
C GLY A 395 -2.29 -5.32 15.94
N ASN A 396 -1.71 -4.63 14.98
CA ASN A 396 -1.37 -5.17 13.66
C ASN A 396 0.15 -5.17 13.49
N ALA A 397 0.68 -6.21 12.88
CA ALA A 397 2.10 -6.32 12.58
C ALA A 397 2.31 -6.64 11.10
N VAL A 398 3.29 -5.99 10.48
CA VAL A 398 3.72 -6.26 9.11
C VAL A 398 5.20 -6.58 9.12
N ALA A 399 5.58 -7.69 8.51
CA ALA A 399 6.99 -8.02 8.29
C ALA A 399 7.37 -7.81 6.84
N THR A 400 8.50 -7.19 6.64
CA THR A 400 9.20 -7.17 5.36
C THR A 400 10.54 -7.87 5.53
N CYS A 401 10.80 -8.89 4.73
CA CYS A 401 11.99 -9.69 4.82
C CYS A 401 12.74 -9.68 3.49
N ALA A 402 14.03 -9.34 3.53
CA ALA A 402 14.92 -9.57 2.40
C ALA A 402 15.56 -10.95 2.54
N SER A 403 15.34 -11.86 1.58
CA SER A 403 16.00 -13.16 1.56
C SER A 403 17.10 -13.19 0.53
N ALA A 404 18.28 -13.70 0.92
CA ALA A 404 19.31 -14.10 -0.03
C ALA A 404 19.01 -15.52 -0.49
N GLN A 405 18.87 -15.73 -1.79
CA GLN A 405 18.90 -17.09 -2.35
C GLN A 405 20.32 -17.63 -2.24
N ARG A 406 20.45 -18.92 -1.89
CA ARG A 406 21.71 -19.61 -2.06
C ARG A 406 22.09 -19.58 -3.54
N ALA A 407 23.29 -19.07 -3.84
CA ALA A 407 23.95 -19.32 -5.09
C ALA A 407 24.31 -20.81 -5.19
#